data_7ccfef64053402db08b4ba553447959b
#
_entry.id   7ccfef64053402db08b4ba553447959b
#
_cell.length_a   1.000
_cell.length_b   1.000
_cell.length_c   1.000
_cell.angle_alpha   90.00
_cell.angle_beta   90.00
_cell.angle_gamma   90.00
#
_symmetry.space_group_name_H-M   'P 1'
#
loop_
_entity.id
_entity.type
_entity.pdbx_description
1 polymer ?
#
loop_
_entity_poly.entity_id
_entity_poly.type
_entity_poly.pdbx_seq_one_letter_code
_entity_poly.pdbx_strand_id
1 'polypeptide(L)'
;TPVFDGVALPVVAGRWTCLLGRSGVGKSTIMRLIAGLADQVHFTGRIDGCDGQQLDQRITLMAQQDNLLPWLSTIDNVLLGARLRGQRLDRDRASQLIDQVGLGAHLHKTPHALAGGQRQRVALARTLMEDRPLVLLDEPFSALDARVRAEMQELAAEQLAGRTVLLVTHDPGEAARLGDNIHVMTGTGLINVEPPSTPVIRAYDNAEVLAC
;
A
#
# COMPACT_ATOMS: atom_id res chain seq x y z
N THR A 1 -26.63 -1.10 9.63
CA THR A 1 -25.76 -1.04 10.82
C THR A 1 -24.48 -0.35 10.40
N PRO A 2 -23.96 0.66 11.12
CA PRO A 2 -22.71 1.30 10.79
C PRO A 2 -21.58 0.27 10.85
N VAL A 3 -20.63 0.38 9.91
CA VAL A 3 -19.42 -0.48 9.87
C VAL A 3 -18.45 -0.03 10.97
N PHE A 4 -18.41 1.27 11.24
CA PHE A 4 -17.65 1.90 12.32
C PHE A 4 -18.31 3.21 12.71
N ASP A 5 -18.15 3.61 13.97
CA ASP A 5 -18.66 4.85 14.54
C ASP A 5 -17.58 5.53 15.37
N GLY A 6 -17.42 6.85 15.20
CA GLY A 6 -16.47 7.65 15.97
C GLY A 6 -14.98 7.27 15.79
N VAL A 7 -14.61 6.71 14.63
CA VAL A 7 -13.22 6.27 14.37
C VAL A 7 -12.36 7.46 13.95
N ALA A 8 -11.27 7.70 14.68
CA ALA A 8 -10.19 8.61 14.30
C ALA A 8 -8.92 7.80 13.99
N LEU A 9 -8.47 7.82 12.73
CA LEU A 9 -7.26 7.14 12.27
C LEU A 9 -6.22 8.18 11.86
N PRO A 10 -5.26 8.52 12.72
CA PRO A 10 -4.15 9.37 12.35
C PRO A 10 -3.16 8.59 11.47
N VAL A 11 -2.82 9.15 10.32
CA VAL A 11 -1.77 8.63 9.42
C VAL A 11 -0.62 9.63 9.41
N VAL A 12 0.50 9.25 10.02
CA VAL A 12 1.63 10.17 10.23
C VAL A 12 2.40 10.37 8.93
N ALA A 13 2.63 11.63 8.57
CA ALA A 13 3.36 12.00 7.35
C ALA A 13 4.80 11.42 7.35
N GLY A 14 5.24 10.89 6.22
CA GLY A 14 6.57 10.31 6.04
C GLY A 14 6.82 9.01 6.84
N ARG A 15 5.78 8.40 7.40
CA ARG A 15 5.87 7.19 8.23
C ARG A 15 4.93 6.08 7.74
N TRP A 16 5.19 4.88 8.21
CA TRP A 16 4.33 3.73 8.01
C TRP A 16 3.32 3.61 9.16
N THR A 17 2.06 3.76 8.82
CA THR A 17 0.95 3.48 9.75
C THR A 17 0.32 2.15 9.36
N CYS A 18 0.26 1.21 10.30
CA CYS A 18 -0.34 -0.10 10.09
C CYS A 18 -1.73 -0.16 10.72
N LEU A 19 -2.71 -0.57 9.93
CA LEU A 19 -4.07 -0.88 10.39
C LEU A 19 -4.26 -2.39 10.45
N LEU A 20 -4.15 -2.93 11.64
CA LEU A 20 -4.32 -4.35 11.93
C LEU A 20 -5.77 -4.67 12.29
N GLY A 21 -6.24 -5.86 11.97
CA GLY A 21 -7.56 -6.32 12.40
C GLY A 21 -8.05 -7.54 11.65
N ARG A 22 -9.10 -8.18 12.18
CA ARG A 22 -9.69 -9.38 11.59
C ARG A 22 -10.27 -9.10 10.19
N SER A 23 -10.34 -10.14 9.36
CA SER A 23 -11.03 -10.04 8.06
C SER A 23 -12.49 -9.63 8.27
N GLY A 24 -13.00 -8.76 7.39
CA GLY A 24 -14.38 -8.29 7.43
C GLY A 24 -14.70 -7.15 8.43
N VAL A 25 -13.72 -6.67 9.22
CA VAL A 25 -13.96 -5.60 10.22
C VAL A 25 -14.11 -4.19 9.60
N GLY A 26 -13.88 -4.04 8.30
CA GLY A 26 -14.04 -2.75 7.59
C GLY A 26 -12.75 -2.06 7.14
N LYS A 27 -11.56 -2.69 7.30
CA LYS A 27 -10.26 -2.08 6.92
C LYS A 27 -10.20 -1.64 5.46
N SER A 28 -10.59 -2.52 4.52
CA SER A 28 -10.62 -2.18 3.08
C SER A 28 -11.66 -1.11 2.76
N THR A 29 -12.72 -0.98 3.56
CA THR A 29 -13.71 0.10 3.43
C THR A 29 -13.07 1.44 3.77
N ILE A 30 -12.28 1.53 4.86
CA ILE A 30 -11.52 2.74 5.20
C ILE A 30 -10.55 3.09 4.07
N MET A 31 -9.82 2.11 3.53
CA MET A 31 -8.88 2.35 2.40
C MET A 31 -9.59 2.94 1.18
N ARG A 32 -10.76 2.38 0.83
CA ARG A 32 -11.56 2.89 -0.29
C ARG A 32 -12.13 4.28 -0.03
N LEU A 33 -12.54 4.58 1.21
CA LEU A 33 -12.98 5.92 1.61
C LEU A 33 -11.86 6.94 1.45
N ILE A 34 -10.65 6.63 1.95
CA ILE A 34 -9.48 7.51 1.82
C ILE A 34 -9.12 7.70 0.34
N ALA A 35 -9.21 6.64 -0.47
CA ALA A 35 -8.92 6.68 -1.91
C ALA A 35 -10.02 7.36 -2.76
N GLY A 36 -11.15 7.77 -2.16
CA GLY A 36 -12.28 8.32 -2.90
C GLY A 36 -13.02 7.30 -3.78
N LEU A 37 -12.96 6.00 -3.43
CA LEU A 37 -13.51 4.89 -4.20
C LEU A 37 -14.68 4.18 -3.48
N ALA A 38 -15.41 4.88 -2.62
CA ALA A 38 -16.46 4.30 -1.79
C ALA A 38 -17.83 4.89 -2.06
N ASP A 39 -18.21 5.08 -3.33
CA ASP A 39 -19.47 5.73 -3.77
C ASP A 39 -20.75 5.12 -3.19
N GLN A 40 -20.71 3.85 -2.76
CA GLN A 40 -21.86 3.15 -2.19
C GLN A 40 -21.90 3.15 -0.66
N VAL A 41 -20.93 3.80 -0.01
CA VAL A 41 -20.83 3.84 1.45
C VAL A 41 -21.32 5.21 1.94
N HIS A 42 -22.33 5.19 2.80
CA HIS A 42 -22.73 6.41 3.50
C HIS A 42 -21.68 6.74 4.56
N PHE A 43 -20.93 7.81 4.35
CA PHE A 43 -19.87 8.29 5.23
C PHE A 43 -20.26 9.66 5.80
N THR A 44 -20.17 9.76 7.13
CA THR A 44 -20.27 11.04 7.86
C THR A 44 -18.96 11.24 8.59
N GLY A 45 -18.17 12.22 8.17
CA GLY A 45 -16.84 12.45 8.73
C GLY A 45 -15.99 13.31 7.83
N ARG A 46 -14.70 13.36 8.14
CA ARG A 46 -13.73 14.17 7.44
C ARG A 46 -12.49 13.36 7.16
N ILE A 47 -11.93 13.50 5.95
CA ILE A 47 -10.69 12.88 5.52
C ILE A 47 -9.87 13.97 4.85
N ASP A 48 -8.82 14.44 5.53
CA ASP A 48 -8.00 15.55 5.05
C ASP A 48 -6.51 15.26 5.20
N GLY A 49 -5.70 15.95 4.38
CA GLY A 49 -4.28 16.13 4.67
C GLY A 49 -4.09 17.14 5.82
N CYS A 50 -3.02 17.00 6.59
CA CYS A 50 -2.65 17.96 7.63
C CYS A 50 -2.36 19.38 7.08
N ASP A 51 -2.08 19.49 5.78
CA ASP A 51 -1.91 20.73 5.05
C ASP A 51 -3.24 21.38 4.60
N GLY A 52 -4.37 20.80 4.99
CA GLY A 52 -5.72 21.24 4.61
C GLY A 52 -6.06 21.05 3.13
N GLN A 53 -5.19 20.42 2.35
CA GLN A 53 -5.43 20.13 0.94
C GLN A 53 -6.18 18.83 0.77
N GLN A 54 -6.95 18.76 -0.30
CA GLN A 54 -7.62 17.51 -0.70
C GLN A 54 -6.59 16.44 -1.04
N LEU A 55 -6.92 15.20 -0.73
CA LEU A 55 -6.06 14.03 -1.02
C LEU A 55 -6.14 13.58 -2.47
N ASP A 56 -7.05 14.14 -3.27
CA ASP A 56 -7.23 13.78 -4.67
C ASP A 56 -5.92 13.92 -5.45
N GLN A 57 -5.64 12.95 -6.30
CA GLN A 57 -4.40 12.82 -7.09
C GLN A 57 -3.09 12.69 -6.28
N ARG A 58 -3.15 12.67 -4.95
CA ARG A 58 -1.99 12.49 -4.06
C ARG A 58 -1.81 11.05 -3.58
N ILE A 59 -2.75 10.18 -3.94
CA ILE A 59 -2.84 8.81 -3.45
C ILE A 59 -2.49 7.83 -4.56
N THR A 60 -1.79 6.75 -4.19
CA THR A 60 -1.80 5.49 -4.92
C THR A 60 -2.34 4.39 -4.03
N LEU A 61 -3.13 3.48 -4.61
CA LEU A 61 -3.75 2.36 -3.91
C LEU A 61 -3.34 1.04 -4.56
N MET A 62 -2.75 0.16 -3.75
CA MET A 62 -2.67 -1.27 -4.04
C MET A 62 -3.84 -1.96 -3.34
N ALA A 63 -4.84 -2.38 -4.10
CA ALA A 63 -5.99 -3.11 -3.56
C ALA A 63 -5.61 -4.57 -3.25
N GLN A 64 -6.39 -5.24 -2.41
CA GLN A 64 -6.20 -6.64 -2.04
C GLN A 64 -6.19 -7.58 -3.26
N GLN A 65 -7.02 -7.29 -4.27
CA GLN A 65 -6.97 -7.96 -5.57
C GLN A 65 -5.91 -7.28 -6.44
N ASP A 66 -5.21 -8.08 -7.27
CA ASP A 66 -4.13 -7.57 -8.13
C ASP A 66 -4.61 -6.55 -9.19
N ASN A 67 -5.87 -6.63 -9.61
CA ASN A 67 -6.51 -5.73 -10.58
C ASN A 67 -5.64 -5.48 -11.83
N LEU A 68 -4.92 -6.50 -12.28
CA LEU A 68 -4.13 -6.42 -13.51
C LEU A 68 -5.06 -6.53 -14.71
N LEU A 69 -4.79 -5.71 -15.74
CA LEU A 69 -5.51 -5.79 -16.99
C LEU A 69 -5.06 -7.05 -17.74
N PRO A 70 -5.97 -8.02 -17.98
CA PRO A 70 -5.61 -9.36 -18.46
C PRO A 70 -5.03 -9.38 -19.87
N TRP A 71 -5.28 -8.35 -20.66
CA TRP A 71 -4.77 -8.21 -22.04
C TRP A 71 -3.44 -7.45 -22.12
N LEU A 72 -2.94 -6.89 -21.03
CA LEU A 72 -1.65 -6.21 -20.99
C LEU A 72 -0.55 -7.15 -20.53
N SER A 73 0.67 -6.92 -21.02
CA SER A 73 1.86 -7.57 -20.50
C SER A 73 2.19 -7.09 -19.08
N THR A 74 3.10 -7.79 -18.40
CA THR A 74 3.60 -7.41 -17.07
C THR A 74 4.12 -5.97 -17.08
N ILE A 75 5.00 -5.62 -18.02
CA ILE A 75 5.56 -4.27 -18.10
C ILE A 75 4.50 -3.21 -18.45
N ASP A 76 3.54 -3.53 -19.30
CA ASP A 76 2.48 -2.60 -19.65
C ASP A 76 1.47 -2.40 -18.49
N ASN A 77 1.28 -3.40 -17.63
CA ASN A 77 0.52 -3.26 -16.39
C ASN A 77 1.24 -2.33 -15.39
N VAL A 78 2.57 -2.44 -15.25
CA VAL A 78 3.36 -1.58 -14.39
C VAL A 78 3.33 -0.13 -14.88
N LEU A 79 3.37 0.10 -16.18
CA LEU A 79 3.33 1.42 -16.81
C LEU A 79 1.91 2.01 -16.96
N LEU A 80 0.88 1.28 -16.53
CA LEU A 80 -0.51 1.64 -16.80
C LEU A 80 -0.88 3.05 -16.28
N GLY A 81 -0.46 3.39 -15.06
CA GLY A 81 -0.79 4.69 -14.47
C GLY A 81 -0.22 5.86 -15.27
N ALA A 82 1.05 5.79 -15.66
CA ALA A 82 1.68 6.82 -16.50
C ALA A 82 0.98 6.92 -17.88
N ARG A 83 0.60 5.76 -18.47
CA ARG A 83 -0.12 5.71 -19.74
C ARG A 83 -1.50 6.40 -19.65
N LEU A 84 -2.26 6.11 -18.60
CA LEU A 84 -3.60 6.72 -18.40
C LEU A 84 -3.55 8.23 -18.19
N ARG A 85 -2.46 8.72 -17.62
CA ARG A 85 -2.25 10.16 -17.41
C ARG A 85 -1.57 10.86 -18.62
N GLY A 86 -1.30 10.16 -19.70
CA GLY A 86 -0.59 10.72 -20.86
C GLY A 86 0.86 11.13 -20.57
N GLN A 87 1.48 10.56 -19.53
CA GLN A 87 2.85 10.84 -19.13
C GLN A 87 3.86 10.04 -19.94
N ARG A 88 5.12 10.49 -19.97
CA ARG A 88 6.22 9.71 -20.55
C ARG A 88 6.38 8.38 -19.80
N LEU A 89 6.48 7.30 -20.58
CA LEU A 89 6.66 5.95 -20.03
C LEU A 89 8.15 5.72 -19.73
N ASP A 90 8.46 5.55 -18.47
CA ASP A 90 9.80 5.16 -18.02
C ASP A 90 9.91 3.63 -18.01
N ARG A 91 10.28 3.07 -19.16
CA ARG A 91 10.41 1.61 -19.34
C ARG A 91 11.61 1.03 -18.59
N ASP A 92 12.67 1.81 -18.43
CA ASP A 92 13.87 1.36 -17.74
C ASP A 92 13.59 1.17 -16.25
N ARG A 93 12.96 2.17 -15.61
CA ARG A 93 12.50 2.06 -14.22
C ARG A 93 11.47 0.92 -14.02
N ALA A 94 10.53 0.78 -14.94
CA ALA A 94 9.54 -0.31 -14.86
C ALA A 94 10.23 -1.68 -14.95
N SER A 95 11.21 -1.85 -15.85
CA SER A 95 11.97 -3.10 -15.96
C SER A 95 12.78 -3.38 -14.71
N GLN A 96 13.44 -2.36 -14.14
CA GLN A 96 14.17 -2.49 -12.87
C GLN A 96 13.27 -2.93 -11.72
N LEU A 97 12.10 -2.31 -11.55
CA LEU A 97 11.13 -2.71 -10.52
C LEU A 97 10.63 -4.14 -10.72
N ILE A 98 10.41 -4.56 -11.97
CA ILE A 98 9.99 -5.92 -12.28
C ILE A 98 11.11 -6.92 -11.95
N ASP A 99 12.37 -6.57 -12.20
CA ASP A 99 13.53 -7.37 -11.80
C ASP A 99 13.64 -7.47 -10.27
N GLN A 100 13.49 -6.35 -9.56
CA GLN A 100 13.53 -6.29 -8.10
C GLN A 100 12.45 -7.14 -7.43
N VAL A 101 11.25 -7.22 -8.02
CA VAL A 101 10.22 -8.15 -7.54
C VAL A 101 10.43 -9.60 -8.03
N GLY A 102 11.56 -9.91 -8.65
CA GLY A 102 11.94 -11.26 -9.09
C GLY A 102 11.17 -11.76 -10.31
N LEU A 103 10.75 -10.86 -11.19
CA LEU A 103 9.92 -11.18 -12.37
C LEU A 103 10.56 -10.76 -13.71
N GLY A 104 11.86 -10.49 -13.77
CA GLY A 104 12.55 -10.05 -14.99
C GLY A 104 12.33 -10.96 -16.20
N ALA A 105 12.34 -12.28 -15.99
CA ALA A 105 12.04 -13.26 -17.04
C ALA A 105 10.57 -13.26 -17.50
N HIS A 106 9.69 -12.42 -16.90
CA HIS A 106 8.25 -12.42 -17.13
C HIS A 106 7.71 -11.09 -17.67
N LEU A 107 8.58 -10.18 -18.10
CA LEU A 107 8.25 -8.83 -18.61
C LEU A 107 7.10 -8.81 -19.63
N HIS A 108 7.09 -9.77 -20.54
CA HIS A 108 6.13 -9.84 -21.65
C HIS A 108 4.96 -10.81 -21.42
N LYS A 109 4.92 -11.48 -20.27
CA LYS A 109 3.80 -12.38 -19.94
C LYS A 109 2.56 -11.58 -19.58
N THR A 110 1.40 -12.11 -19.96
CA THR A 110 0.09 -11.61 -19.50
C THR A 110 -0.27 -12.20 -18.14
N PRO A 111 -1.18 -11.60 -17.36
CA PRO A 111 -1.58 -12.08 -16.04
C PRO A 111 -2.05 -13.54 -16.00
N HIS A 112 -2.66 -14.05 -17.08
CA HIS A 112 -3.08 -15.45 -17.16
C HIS A 112 -1.93 -16.46 -17.15
N ALA A 113 -0.73 -16.02 -17.57
CA ALA A 113 0.48 -16.86 -17.56
C ALA A 113 1.30 -16.71 -16.26
N LEU A 114 0.76 -16.04 -15.25
CA LEU A 114 1.39 -15.79 -13.95
C LEU A 114 0.64 -16.50 -12.82
N ALA A 115 1.38 -17.05 -11.86
CA ALA A 115 0.81 -17.53 -10.60
C ALA A 115 0.27 -16.39 -9.74
N GLY A 116 -0.60 -16.68 -8.76
CA GLY A 116 -1.20 -15.66 -7.90
C GLY A 116 -0.19 -14.75 -7.20
N GLY A 117 0.83 -15.32 -6.56
CA GLY A 117 1.90 -14.54 -5.94
C GLY A 117 2.75 -13.74 -6.95
N GLN A 118 2.89 -14.20 -8.19
CA GLN A 118 3.54 -13.42 -9.25
C GLN A 118 2.68 -12.21 -9.65
N ARG A 119 1.37 -12.38 -9.79
CA ARG A 119 0.46 -11.26 -10.07
C ARG A 119 0.48 -10.23 -8.95
N GLN A 120 0.50 -10.67 -7.69
CA GLN A 120 0.60 -9.76 -6.56
C GLN A 120 1.91 -8.95 -6.59
N ARG A 121 3.03 -9.55 -6.96
CA ARG A 121 4.31 -8.84 -7.14
C ARG A 121 4.27 -7.84 -8.31
N VAL A 122 3.57 -8.14 -9.39
CA VAL A 122 3.34 -7.16 -10.48
C VAL A 122 2.51 -5.98 -9.98
N ALA A 123 1.46 -6.23 -9.19
CA ALA A 123 0.64 -5.17 -8.59
C ALA A 123 1.46 -4.30 -7.63
N LEU A 124 2.37 -4.88 -6.86
CA LEU A 124 3.32 -4.14 -6.03
C LEU A 124 4.24 -3.27 -6.89
N ALA A 125 4.88 -3.83 -7.92
CA ALA A 125 5.76 -3.07 -8.83
C ALA A 125 5.00 -1.91 -9.51
N ARG A 126 3.74 -2.12 -9.91
CA ARG A 126 2.87 -1.06 -10.44
C ARG A 126 2.65 0.06 -9.42
N THR A 127 2.45 -0.28 -8.17
CA THR A 127 2.25 0.68 -7.09
C THR A 127 3.52 1.46 -6.78
N LEU A 128 4.68 0.79 -6.75
CA LEU A 128 5.99 1.41 -6.55
C LEU A 128 6.40 2.32 -7.73
N MET A 129 5.85 2.07 -8.92
CA MET A 129 6.07 2.92 -10.10
C MET A 129 5.42 4.31 -9.95
N GLU A 130 4.37 4.41 -9.11
CA GLU A 130 3.66 5.64 -8.88
C GLU A 130 4.43 6.57 -7.94
N ASP A 131 4.64 7.83 -8.37
CA ASP A 131 5.28 8.85 -7.55
C ASP A 131 4.22 9.69 -6.81
N ARG A 132 3.63 9.11 -5.77
CA ARG A 132 2.59 9.74 -4.94
C ARG A 132 3.03 9.83 -3.48
N PRO A 133 2.71 10.94 -2.80
CA PRO A 133 3.13 11.14 -1.40
C PRO A 133 2.41 10.20 -0.41
N LEU A 134 1.19 9.76 -0.71
CA LEU A 134 0.43 8.83 0.12
C LEU A 134 0.21 7.50 -0.62
N VAL A 135 0.68 6.43 0.00
CA VAL A 135 0.59 5.06 -0.52
C VAL A 135 -0.32 4.23 0.38
N LEU A 136 -1.36 3.68 -0.19
CA LEU A 136 -2.30 2.79 0.50
C LEU A 136 -2.04 1.35 0.03
N LEU A 137 -1.75 0.44 0.97
CA LEU A 137 -1.44 -0.96 0.71
C LEU A 137 -2.44 -1.86 1.43
N ASP A 138 -3.35 -2.51 0.69
CA ASP A 138 -4.38 -3.39 1.25
C ASP A 138 -3.96 -4.86 1.10
N GLU A 139 -3.46 -5.46 2.19
CA GLU A 139 -2.95 -6.83 2.27
C GLU A 139 -1.93 -7.18 1.15
N PRO A 140 -0.90 -6.36 0.91
CA PRO A 140 -0.04 -6.44 -0.26
C PRO A 140 0.79 -7.72 -0.35
N PHE A 141 0.98 -8.44 0.76
CA PHE A 141 1.86 -9.61 0.83
C PHE A 141 1.13 -10.92 1.12
N SER A 142 -0.21 -10.92 1.15
CA SER A 142 -1.03 -12.04 1.63
C SER A 142 -0.91 -13.32 0.78
N ALA A 143 -0.68 -13.22 -0.53
CA ALA A 143 -0.55 -14.36 -1.44
C ALA A 143 0.90 -14.84 -1.64
N LEU A 144 1.85 -14.34 -0.83
CA LEU A 144 3.26 -14.67 -0.94
C LEU A 144 3.69 -15.70 0.11
N ASP A 145 4.59 -16.60 -0.28
CA ASP A 145 5.27 -17.46 0.69
C ASP A 145 6.18 -16.64 1.62
N ALA A 146 6.59 -17.24 2.75
CA ALA A 146 7.27 -16.52 3.82
C ALA A 146 8.60 -15.85 3.37
N ARG A 147 9.37 -16.51 2.47
CA ARG A 147 10.64 -15.98 1.99
C ARG A 147 10.42 -14.80 1.07
N VAL A 148 9.59 -14.98 0.05
CA VAL A 148 9.27 -13.93 -0.93
C VAL A 148 8.58 -12.75 -0.24
N ARG A 149 7.73 -13.02 0.76
CA ARG A 149 7.09 -12.00 1.57
C ARG A 149 8.13 -11.11 2.27
N ALA A 150 9.12 -11.71 2.92
CA ALA A 150 10.18 -10.95 3.57
C ALA A 150 10.97 -10.06 2.60
N GLU A 151 11.36 -10.62 1.44
CA GLU A 151 12.06 -9.88 0.37
C GLU A 151 11.22 -8.70 -0.16
N MET A 152 9.90 -8.90 -0.34
CA MET A 152 9.00 -7.85 -0.84
C MET A 152 8.72 -6.76 0.22
N GLN A 153 8.71 -7.12 1.49
CA GLN A 153 8.59 -6.14 2.59
C GLN A 153 9.82 -5.25 2.66
N GLU A 154 11.02 -5.81 2.53
CA GLU A 154 12.27 -5.04 2.46
C GLU A 154 12.28 -4.09 1.27
N LEU A 155 11.98 -4.60 0.08
CA LEU A 155 11.89 -3.79 -1.12
C LEU A 155 10.88 -2.65 -0.98
N ALA A 156 9.69 -2.93 -0.45
CA ALA A 156 8.67 -1.90 -0.25
C ALA A 156 9.13 -0.82 0.74
N ALA A 157 9.78 -1.22 1.85
CA ALA A 157 10.33 -0.29 2.83
C ALA A 157 11.39 0.63 2.23
N GLU A 158 12.29 0.09 1.39
CA GLU A 158 13.32 0.87 0.68
C GLU A 158 12.71 1.83 -0.35
N GLN A 159 11.84 1.32 -1.21
CA GLN A 159 11.25 2.10 -2.32
C GLN A 159 10.26 3.18 -1.84
N LEU A 160 9.67 3.00 -0.68
CA LEU A 160 8.71 3.93 -0.08
C LEU A 160 9.31 4.73 1.09
N ALA A 161 10.64 4.73 1.24
CA ALA A 161 11.31 5.53 2.26
C ALA A 161 10.93 7.01 2.16
N GLY A 162 10.55 7.64 3.28
CA GLY A 162 10.12 9.04 3.36
C GLY A 162 8.71 9.33 2.82
N ARG A 163 7.98 8.32 2.32
CA ARG A 163 6.57 8.48 1.93
C ARG A 163 5.64 8.16 3.10
N THR A 164 4.45 8.72 3.04
CA THR A 164 3.38 8.36 3.97
C THR A 164 2.74 7.06 3.50
N VAL A 165 2.77 6.01 4.33
CA VAL A 165 2.21 4.70 3.97
C VAL A 165 1.14 4.29 4.97
N LEU A 166 -0.04 3.91 4.47
CA LEU A 166 -1.05 3.21 5.24
C LEU A 166 -1.09 1.75 4.78
N LEU A 167 -0.63 0.86 5.63
CA LEU A 167 -0.63 -0.59 5.42
C LEU A 167 -1.81 -1.22 6.16
N VAL A 168 -2.68 -1.88 5.44
CA VAL A 168 -3.71 -2.75 6.01
C VAL A 168 -3.22 -4.18 5.96
N THR A 169 -3.23 -4.85 7.10
CA THR A 169 -2.86 -6.26 7.20
C THR A 169 -3.64 -6.97 8.30
N HIS A 170 -3.68 -8.29 8.26
CA HIS A 170 -4.16 -9.14 9.34
C HIS A 170 -2.99 -9.88 10.04
N ASP A 171 -1.75 -9.69 9.57
CA ASP A 171 -0.55 -10.32 10.11
C ASP A 171 0.16 -9.36 11.09
N PRO A 172 0.18 -9.69 12.40
CA PRO A 172 0.89 -8.89 13.39
C PRO A 172 2.39 -8.78 13.13
N GLY A 173 2.99 -9.81 12.51
CA GLY A 173 4.40 -9.81 12.16
C GLY A 173 4.74 -8.75 11.10
N GLU A 174 3.86 -8.56 10.11
CA GLU A 174 4.01 -7.48 9.12
C GLU A 174 3.92 -6.10 9.78
N ALA A 175 2.90 -5.91 10.64
CA ALA A 175 2.73 -4.65 11.35
C ALA A 175 3.93 -4.33 12.27
N ALA A 176 4.43 -5.32 13.00
CA ALA A 176 5.59 -5.16 13.87
C ALA A 176 6.89 -4.87 13.09
N ARG A 177 6.99 -5.37 11.85
CA ARG A 177 8.17 -5.25 11.00
C ARG A 177 8.23 -3.92 10.26
N LEU A 178 7.10 -3.41 9.80
CA LEU A 178 6.99 -2.26 8.91
C LEU A 178 6.41 -1.01 9.58
N GLY A 179 5.58 -1.18 10.64
CA GLY A 179 4.82 -0.09 11.23
C GLY A 179 5.62 0.79 12.18
N ASP A 180 5.62 2.08 11.92
CA ASP A 180 6.02 3.09 12.91
C ASP A 180 4.87 3.38 13.88
N ASN A 181 3.64 3.27 13.40
CA ASN A 181 2.42 3.42 14.17
C ASN A 181 1.51 2.23 13.89
N ILE A 182 0.97 1.60 14.91
CA ILE A 182 0.12 0.42 14.78
C ILE A 182 -1.23 0.69 15.43
N HIS A 183 -2.29 0.58 14.63
CA HIS A 183 -3.67 0.64 15.12
C HIS A 183 -4.35 -0.69 14.89
N VAL A 184 -5.02 -1.20 15.92
CA VAL A 184 -5.82 -2.41 15.84
C VAL A 184 -7.29 -2.04 15.71
N MET A 185 -7.89 -2.40 14.59
CA MET A 185 -9.31 -2.21 14.35
C MET A 185 -10.11 -3.34 14.95
N THR A 186 -11.01 -2.99 15.84
CA THR A 186 -11.95 -3.89 16.52
C THR A 186 -13.38 -3.58 16.09
N GLY A 187 -14.34 -4.40 16.52
CA GLY A 187 -15.77 -4.10 16.29
C GLY A 187 -16.27 -2.87 17.06
N THR A 188 -15.49 -2.32 17.98
CA THR A 188 -15.85 -1.17 18.84
C THR A 188 -15.01 0.08 18.58
N GLY A 189 -14.02 0.03 17.69
CA GLY A 189 -13.16 1.18 17.37
C GLY A 189 -11.71 0.82 17.09
N LEU A 190 -10.83 1.82 17.19
CA LEU A 190 -9.39 1.68 17.02
C LEU A 190 -8.68 1.67 18.37
N ILE A 191 -7.70 0.76 18.51
CA ILE A 191 -6.79 0.69 19.64
C ILE A 191 -5.39 0.98 19.12
N ASN A 192 -4.71 1.97 19.70
CA ASN A 192 -3.30 2.22 19.40
C ASN A 192 -2.42 1.22 20.13
N VAL A 193 -1.44 0.63 19.43
CA VAL A 193 -0.49 -0.33 19.98
C VAL A 193 0.91 0.20 19.71
N GLU A 194 1.75 0.21 20.74
CA GLU A 194 3.14 0.58 20.57
C GLU A 194 3.87 -0.45 19.72
N PRO A 195 4.60 -0.02 18.66
CA PRO A 195 5.44 -0.92 17.88
C PRO A 195 6.58 -1.47 18.76
N PRO A 196 7.09 -2.68 18.46
CA PRO A 196 8.18 -3.27 19.23
C PRO A 196 9.41 -2.35 19.20
N SER A 197 10.12 -2.29 20.33
CA SER A 197 11.28 -1.41 20.55
C SER A 197 12.48 -1.68 19.62
N THR A 198 12.51 -2.86 18.99
CA THR A 198 13.54 -3.23 18.02
C THR A 198 12.90 -3.47 16.64
N PRO A 199 12.86 -2.47 15.78
CA PRO A 199 12.36 -2.65 14.41
C PRO A 199 13.31 -3.54 13.61
N VAL A 200 12.76 -4.53 12.93
CA VAL A 200 13.53 -5.48 12.12
C VAL A 200 13.98 -4.84 10.79
N ILE A 201 13.28 -3.82 10.31
CA ILE A 201 13.63 -3.04 9.13
C ILE A 201 13.26 -1.58 9.39
N ARG A 202 14.22 -0.77 9.80
CA ARG A 202 14.12 0.69 9.80
C ARG A 202 15.41 1.26 9.23
N ALA A 203 15.45 1.46 7.93
CA ALA A 203 16.44 2.32 7.29
C ALA A 203 15.92 3.76 7.30
N TYR A 204 15.94 4.41 8.46
CA TYR A 204 15.71 5.85 8.54
C TYR A 204 16.88 6.47 9.25
N ASP A 205 17.92 6.84 8.50
CA ASP A 205 18.84 7.90 8.91
C ASP A 205 18.15 9.25 8.71
N ASN A 206 17.91 9.93 9.81
CA ASN A 206 17.77 11.36 10.01
C ASN A 206 17.41 12.24 8.79
N ALA A 207 16.19 12.12 8.30
CA ALA A 207 15.55 13.24 7.61
C ALA A 207 14.70 13.97 8.65
N GLU A 208 14.94 15.25 8.84
CA GLU A 208 14.13 16.13 9.69
C GLU A 208 12.66 15.98 9.29
N VAL A 209 11.91 15.31 10.16
CA VAL A 209 10.46 15.20 10.01
C VAL A 209 9.89 16.57 10.26
N LEU A 210 9.43 17.24 9.21
CA LEU A 210 8.51 18.36 9.36
C LEU A 210 7.26 17.79 10.05
N ALA A 211 7.21 17.99 11.35
CA ALA A 211 6.04 17.66 12.16
C ALA A 211 4.87 18.52 11.69
N CYS A 212 3.81 17.86 11.22
CA CYS A 212 2.48 18.44 11.21
C CYS A 212 1.85 18.27 12.58
#